data_fa3a8092cd31b58209628d4fa18229da
#
_entry.id   fa3a8092cd31b58209628d4fa18229da
#
_cell.length_a   1.000
_cell.length_b   1.000
_cell.length_c   1.000
_cell.angle_alpha   90.00
_cell.angle_beta   90.00
_cell.angle_gamma   90.00
#
_symmetry.space_group_name_H-M   'P 1'
#
loop_
_entity.id
_entity.type
_entity.pdbx_description
1 polymer ?
#
loop_
_entity_poly.entity_id
_entity_poly.type
_entity_poly.pdbx_seq_one_letter_code
_entity_poly.pdbx_strand_id
1 'polypeptide(L)'
;QMQVVKDKVVLFRSDTGAPLGVVSDSYKVVQPREVLEFFRGWADAGGVSIESAGVLFGGKRYFATAKLGEGVFVDGQSDKVVPYALLSTSSDGSLATEARWTTVRVVCNNTLSMARGSQAAVRVTHRSEFKPEDVRGVMESANEEFMAFMEMSRKLAAIKVAKPLAEDLTMHLFKTGNADADKVKESRGFIRVMELFNGAAMGAQLETVQGTAWGWLNAVTEYTDHHVRAHSEENRKASALWGPGDAVKQRAVELALAAA
;
A
#
# COMPACT_ATOMS: atom_id res chain seq x y z
N GLN A 1 33.25 -16.08 21.46
CA GLN A 1 32.81 -15.62 22.81
C GLN A 1 31.41 -15.03 22.69
N MET A 2 30.45 -15.46 23.52
CA MET A 2 29.15 -14.85 23.67
C MET A 2 29.24 -13.72 24.68
N GLN A 3 28.71 -12.54 24.34
CA GLN A 3 28.62 -11.40 25.24
C GLN A 3 27.14 -11.03 25.44
N VAL A 4 26.77 -10.70 26.66
CA VAL A 4 25.44 -10.18 26.97
C VAL A 4 25.38 -8.71 26.53
N VAL A 5 24.45 -8.38 25.65
CA VAL A 5 24.17 -7.00 25.26
C VAL A 5 23.13 -6.46 26.26
N LYS A 6 23.52 -5.44 27.03
CA LYS A 6 22.61 -4.77 27.98
C LYS A 6 21.45 -4.09 27.21
N ASP A 7 20.30 -4.01 27.84
CA ASP A 7 19.10 -3.32 27.33
C ASP A 7 18.57 -3.88 26.01
N LYS A 8 18.82 -5.17 25.73
CA LYS A 8 18.30 -5.89 24.56
C LYS A 8 17.64 -7.19 24.98
N VAL A 9 16.56 -7.51 24.27
CA VAL A 9 15.82 -8.77 24.40
C VAL A 9 15.62 -9.40 23.04
N VAL A 10 15.54 -10.73 23.02
CA VAL A 10 15.20 -11.49 21.81
C VAL A 10 13.73 -11.88 21.90
N LEU A 11 12.97 -11.56 20.87
CA LEU A 11 11.59 -12.01 20.75
C LEU A 11 11.53 -13.33 19.98
N PHE A 12 10.72 -14.26 20.45
CA PHE A 12 10.50 -15.58 19.88
C PHE A 12 9.04 -15.83 19.58
N ARG A 13 8.78 -16.66 18.60
CA ARG A 13 7.45 -17.25 18.41
C ARG A 13 7.18 -18.28 19.52
N SER A 14 6.03 -18.19 20.15
CA SER A 14 5.64 -19.11 21.22
C SER A 14 5.32 -20.52 20.72
N ASP A 15 4.92 -20.66 19.45
CA ASP A 15 4.53 -21.93 18.83
C ASP A 15 5.71 -22.75 18.29
N THR A 16 6.77 -22.09 17.81
CA THR A 16 7.90 -22.76 17.16
C THR A 16 9.24 -22.52 17.84
N GLY A 17 9.34 -21.55 18.76
CA GLY A 17 10.60 -21.13 19.34
C GLY A 17 11.51 -20.36 18.35
N ALA A 18 11.04 -20.06 17.14
CA ALA A 18 11.82 -19.36 16.14
C ALA A 18 12.05 -17.89 16.55
N PRO A 19 13.30 -17.35 16.43
CA PRO A 19 13.58 -15.96 16.78
C PRO A 19 12.96 -15.00 15.77
N LEU A 20 12.32 -13.96 16.28
CA LEU A 20 11.69 -12.91 15.49
C LEU A 20 12.63 -11.70 15.30
N GLY A 21 13.27 -11.26 16.39
CA GLY A 21 14.17 -10.12 16.31
C GLY A 21 14.84 -9.82 17.65
N VAL A 22 15.82 -8.92 17.61
CA VAL A 22 16.47 -8.35 18.79
C VAL A 22 16.02 -6.89 18.93
N VAL A 23 15.34 -6.58 20.02
CA VAL A 23 14.75 -5.26 20.26
C VAL A 23 15.24 -4.69 21.59
N SER A 24 14.90 -3.44 21.91
CA SER A 24 15.17 -2.91 23.25
C SER A 24 14.27 -3.58 24.30
N ASP A 25 14.69 -3.59 25.53
CA ASP A 25 13.89 -4.08 26.65
C ASP A 25 12.60 -3.26 26.87
N SER A 26 12.62 -1.98 26.46
CA SER A 26 11.46 -1.08 26.47
C SER A 26 10.51 -1.26 25.27
N TYR A 27 10.80 -2.19 24.36
CA TYR A 27 9.99 -2.43 23.18
C TYR A 27 8.60 -2.97 23.55
N LYS A 28 7.56 -2.29 23.11
CA LYS A 28 6.17 -2.72 23.28
C LYS A 28 5.76 -3.61 22.12
N VAL A 29 5.61 -4.89 22.40
CA VAL A 29 5.17 -5.88 21.42
C VAL A 29 3.66 -5.75 21.26
N VAL A 30 3.20 -5.51 20.04
CA VAL A 30 1.78 -5.66 19.67
C VAL A 30 1.60 -7.10 19.19
N GLN A 31 0.72 -7.84 19.82
CA GLN A 31 0.45 -9.24 19.46
C GLN A 31 -0.45 -9.32 18.22
N PRO A 32 -0.31 -10.38 17.39
CA PRO A 32 -1.23 -10.61 16.26
C PRO A 32 -2.71 -10.60 16.66
N ARG A 33 -3.00 -11.09 17.86
CA ARG A 33 -4.34 -11.08 18.44
C ARG A 33 -4.87 -9.66 18.65
N GLU A 34 -4.06 -8.72 19.13
CA GLU A 34 -4.46 -7.32 19.35
C GLU A 34 -4.80 -6.61 18.02
N VAL A 35 -4.07 -6.95 16.94
CA VAL A 35 -4.39 -6.46 15.59
C VAL A 35 -5.77 -6.94 15.12
N LEU A 36 -6.12 -8.19 15.38
CA LEU A 36 -7.41 -8.75 15.01
C LEU A 36 -8.54 -8.25 15.92
N GLU A 37 -8.30 -8.14 17.22
CA GLU A 37 -9.27 -7.63 18.20
C GLU A 37 -9.66 -6.18 17.93
N PHE A 38 -8.73 -5.36 17.43
CA PHE A 38 -9.03 -4.00 16.98
C PHE A 38 -10.14 -3.99 15.92
N PHE A 39 -10.01 -4.79 14.86
CA PHE A 39 -11.03 -4.85 13.81
C PHE A 39 -12.32 -5.55 14.27
N ARG A 40 -12.22 -6.47 15.23
CA ARG A 40 -13.38 -7.20 15.75
C ARG A 40 -14.37 -6.27 16.44
N GLY A 41 -13.89 -5.35 17.28
CA GLY A 41 -14.76 -4.35 17.93
C GLY A 41 -15.53 -3.48 16.92
N TRP A 42 -15.03 -3.33 15.69
CA TRP A 42 -15.66 -2.61 14.61
C TRP A 42 -16.60 -3.45 13.78
N ALA A 43 -16.22 -4.70 13.50
CA ALA A 43 -17.09 -5.66 12.84
C ALA A 43 -18.37 -5.89 13.69
N ASP A 44 -18.22 -6.00 15.01
CA ASP A 44 -19.33 -6.16 15.95
C ASP A 44 -20.25 -4.93 15.99
N ALA A 45 -19.70 -3.72 15.73
CA ALA A 45 -20.49 -2.50 15.58
C ALA A 45 -21.17 -2.37 14.20
N GLY A 46 -21.00 -3.34 13.31
CA GLY A 46 -21.64 -3.40 11.98
C GLY A 46 -21.03 -2.51 10.92
N GLY A 47 -19.83 -1.95 11.16
CA GLY A 47 -19.21 -0.98 10.26
C GLY A 47 -18.22 -1.55 9.26
N VAL A 48 -17.62 -2.71 9.54
CA VAL A 48 -16.54 -3.29 8.71
C VAL A 48 -16.56 -4.81 8.71
N SER A 49 -15.98 -5.43 7.68
CA SER A 49 -15.72 -6.87 7.63
C SER A 49 -14.22 -7.14 7.48
N ILE A 50 -13.67 -8.03 8.30
CA ILE A 50 -12.27 -8.48 8.14
C ILE A 50 -12.20 -9.34 6.87
N GLU A 51 -11.41 -8.88 5.90
CA GLU A 51 -11.26 -9.56 4.61
C GLU A 51 -10.01 -10.44 4.56
N SER A 52 -8.91 -9.96 5.10
CA SER A 52 -7.67 -10.73 5.14
C SER A 52 -6.81 -10.41 6.36
N ALA A 53 -6.05 -11.39 6.78
CA ALA A 53 -4.98 -11.23 7.75
C ALA A 53 -3.82 -12.13 7.36
N GLY A 54 -2.61 -11.73 7.67
CA GLY A 54 -1.45 -12.51 7.31
C GLY A 54 -0.20 -12.16 8.12
N VAL A 55 0.75 -13.09 8.03
CA VAL A 55 2.09 -12.92 8.58
C VAL A 55 3.12 -13.01 7.46
N LEU A 56 4.17 -12.22 7.58
CA LEU A 56 5.28 -12.18 6.64
C LEU A 56 6.59 -12.43 7.38
N PHE A 57 7.58 -12.91 6.64
CA PHE A 57 8.94 -13.13 7.15
C PHE A 57 8.98 -14.05 8.38
N GLY A 58 8.22 -15.14 8.32
CA GLY A 58 8.17 -16.12 9.41
C GLY A 58 7.53 -15.61 10.69
N GLY A 59 6.67 -14.58 10.62
CA GLY A 59 5.99 -13.99 11.78
C GLY A 59 6.63 -12.70 12.30
N LYS A 60 7.61 -12.13 11.60
CA LYS A 60 8.24 -10.85 11.98
C LYS A 60 7.34 -9.66 11.72
N ARG A 61 6.49 -9.73 10.69
CA ARG A 61 5.48 -8.70 10.38
C ARG A 61 4.12 -9.35 10.26
N TYR A 62 3.09 -8.65 10.71
CA TYR A 62 1.70 -9.05 10.54
C TYR A 62 0.84 -7.87 10.15
N PHE A 63 -0.23 -8.20 9.45
CA PHE A 63 -1.21 -7.24 8.99
C PHE A 63 -2.60 -7.85 8.99
N ALA A 64 -3.59 -6.97 9.04
CA ALA A 64 -4.96 -7.32 8.74
C ALA A 64 -5.60 -6.20 7.92
N THR A 65 -6.53 -6.57 7.05
CA THR A 65 -7.34 -5.63 6.27
C THR A 65 -8.80 -5.82 6.58
N ALA A 66 -9.52 -4.72 6.68
CA ALA A 66 -10.96 -4.72 6.84
C ALA A 66 -11.60 -3.85 5.75
N LYS A 67 -12.63 -4.39 5.12
CA LYS A 67 -13.44 -3.68 4.13
C LYS A 67 -14.30 -2.63 4.82
N LEU A 68 -14.26 -1.37 4.33
CA LEU A 68 -14.94 -0.22 4.93
C LEU A 68 -16.29 0.11 4.26
N GLY A 69 -16.70 -0.65 3.28
CA GLY A 69 -17.97 -0.41 2.56
C GLY A 69 -17.99 -1.14 1.22
N GLU A 70 -19.09 -0.98 0.48
CA GLU A 70 -19.27 -1.69 -0.79
C GLU A 70 -18.40 -1.17 -1.93
N GLY A 71 -17.75 -0.01 -1.74
CA GLY A 71 -16.97 0.65 -2.78
C GLY A 71 -17.82 1.45 -3.76
N VAL A 72 -17.11 2.19 -4.63
CA VAL A 72 -17.71 3.12 -5.59
C VAL A 72 -17.11 2.88 -6.97
N PHE A 73 -17.89 3.07 -8.02
CA PHE A 73 -17.45 2.99 -9.39
C PHE A 73 -16.85 4.33 -9.86
N VAL A 74 -15.74 4.28 -10.58
CA VAL A 74 -15.14 5.47 -11.20
C VAL A 74 -16.05 6.01 -12.31
N ASP A 75 -16.57 5.10 -13.13
CA ASP A 75 -17.48 5.37 -14.27
C ASP A 75 -18.97 5.17 -13.94
N GLY A 76 -19.29 4.82 -12.71
CA GLY A 76 -20.64 4.50 -12.29
C GLY A 76 -21.09 3.05 -12.53
N GLN A 77 -20.30 2.21 -13.26
CA GLN A 77 -20.78 0.87 -13.64
C GLN A 77 -19.74 -0.26 -13.71
N SER A 78 -18.51 -0.01 -14.11
CA SER A 78 -17.56 -1.09 -14.43
C SER A 78 -16.25 -1.05 -13.66
N ASP A 79 -15.71 0.12 -13.37
CA ASP A 79 -14.43 0.31 -12.69
C ASP A 79 -14.61 0.58 -11.20
N LYS A 80 -14.77 -0.50 -10.42
CA LYS A 80 -15.06 -0.45 -8.99
C LYS A 80 -13.81 -0.36 -8.14
N VAL A 81 -13.82 0.58 -7.20
CA VAL A 81 -12.79 0.75 -6.16
C VAL A 81 -13.43 0.58 -4.79
N VAL A 82 -12.79 -0.19 -3.93
CA VAL A 82 -13.27 -0.50 -2.57
C VAL A 82 -12.29 0.06 -1.55
N PRO A 83 -12.77 0.76 -0.50
CA PRO A 83 -11.92 1.23 0.59
C PRO A 83 -11.66 0.13 1.62
N TYR A 84 -10.43 0.08 2.11
CA TYR A 84 -9.99 -0.83 3.16
C TYR A 84 -9.23 -0.08 4.26
N ALA A 85 -9.40 -0.54 5.49
CA ALA A 85 -8.45 -0.28 6.55
C ALA A 85 -7.34 -1.33 6.53
N LEU A 86 -6.09 -0.88 6.62
CA LEU A 86 -4.91 -1.72 6.77
C LEU A 86 -4.27 -1.41 8.12
N LEU A 87 -4.25 -2.38 9.02
CA LEU A 87 -3.47 -2.34 10.25
C LEU A 87 -2.28 -3.27 10.11
N SER A 88 -1.09 -2.77 10.43
CA SER A 88 0.16 -3.52 10.30
C SER A 88 1.12 -3.20 11.45
N THR A 89 1.95 -4.17 11.79
CA THR A 89 2.96 -4.04 12.84
C THR A 89 4.12 -5.02 12.63
N SER A 90 5.17 -4.92 13.42
CA SER A 90 6.27 -5.90 13.42
C SER A 90 6.69 -6.30 14.83
N SER A 91 7.33 -7.47 14.94
CA SER A 91 8.00 -7.93 16.15
C SER A 91 9.52 -7.73 16.12
N ASP A 92 10.08 -7.26 15.03
CA ASP A 92 11.52 -7.06 14.86
C ASP A 92 11.94 -5.58 14.83
N GLY A 93 10.99 -4.66 15.04
CA GLY A 93 11.21 -3.23 14.97
C GLY A 93 11.35 -2.66 13.56
N SER A 94 11.16 -3.49 12.52
CA SER A 94 11.28 -3.05 11.12
C SER A 94 10.10 -2.23 10.62
N LEU A 95 8.96 -2.27 11.32
CA LEU A 95 7.75 -1.52 11.01
C LEU A 95 7.10 -1.07 12.32
N ALA A 96 6.75 0.20 12.43
CA ALA A 96 5.91 0.70 13.53
C ALA A 96 4.49 0.11 13.39
N THR A 97 3.72 0.12 14.47
CA THR A 97 2.28 -0.16 14.38
C THR A 97 1.63 0.99 13.62
N GLU A 98 1.03 0.67 12.48
CA GLU A 98 0.45 1.65 11.58
C GLU A 98 -0.95 1.21 11.17
N ALA A 99 -1.91 2.11 11.35
CA ALA A 99 -3.24 1.97 10.78
C ALA A 99 -3.42 3.03 9.70
N ARG A 100 -3.83 2.61 8.52
CA ARG A 100 -4.14 3.50 7.41
C ARG A 100 -5.24 2.93 6.54
N TRP A 101 -5.92 3.78 5.81
CA TRP A 101 -6.81 3.30 4.79
C TRP A 101 -6.07 3.14 3.45
N THR A 102 -6.54 2.24 2.64
CA THR A 102 -6.05 1.97 1.30
C THR A 102 -7.23 1.65 0.39
N THR A 103 -7.03 1.73 -0.89
CA THR A 103 -8.03 1.31 -1.86
C THR A 103 -7.58 0.06 -2.58
N VAL A 104 -8.56 -0.77 -2.97
CA VAL A 104 -8.35 -1.90 -3.87
C VAL A 104 -9.24 -1.72 -5.08
N ARG A 105 -8.64 -1.65 -6.26
CA ARG A 105 -9.36 -1.68 -7.51
C ARG A 105 -9.73 -3.13 -7.83
N VAL A 106 -11.03 -3.43 -7.90
CA VAL A 106 -11.54 -4.81 -7.93
C VAL A 106 -11.07 -5.59 -9.17
N VAL A 107 -10.95 -4.93 -10.31
CA VAL A 107 -10.57 -5.57 -11.59
C VAL A 107 -9.16 -6.17 -11.55
N CYS A 108 -8.21 -5.56 -10.85
CA CYS A 108 -6.79 -5.94 -10.89
C CYS A 108 -6.16 -6.19 -9.52
N ASN A 109 -6.92 -6.07 -8.44
CA ASN A 109 -6.41 -6.15 -7.06
C ASN A 109 -5.23 -5.21 -6.76
N ASN A 110 -5.10 -4.13 -7.51
CA ASN A 110 -4.08 -3.12 -7.25
C ASN A 110 -4.42 -2.34 -5.99
N THR A 111 -3.39 -2.12 -5.16
CA THR A 111 -3.51 -1.36 -3.92
C THR A 111 -2.95 0.04 -4.10
N LEU A 112 -3.68 1.05 -3.66
CA LEU A 112 -3.18 2.42 -3.63
C LEU A 112 -3.59 3.07 -2.31
N SER A 113 -2.59 3.39 -1.49
CA SER A 113 -2.78 4.15 -0.27
C SER A 113 -2.68 5.64 -0.58
N MET A 114 -3.43 6.47 0.15
CA MET A 114 -3.25 7.92 0.06
C MET A 114 -1.89 8.34 0.63
N ALA A 115 -1.42 9.51 0.20
CA ALA A 115 -0.08 10.00 0.47
C ALA A 115 0.30 9.94 1.96
N ARG A 116 1.55 9.57 2.22
CA ARG A 116 2.15 9.67 3.55
C ARG A 116 2.07 11.13 4.03
N GLY A 117 1.46 11.35 5.19
CA GLY A 117 1.28 12.70 5.77
C GLY A 117 -0.14 13.24 5.71
N SER A 118 -1.08 12.53 5.09
CA SER A 118 -2.50 12.80 5.29
C SER A 118 -2.91 12.40 6.72
N GLN A 119 -3.99 12.99 7.23
CA GLN A 119 -4.61 12.58 8.51
C GLN A 119 -5.15 11.12 8.46
N ALA A 120 -5.03 10.49 7.30
CA ALA A 120 -5.49 9.14 6.98
C ALA A 120 -4.59 8.00 7.52
N ALA A 121 -3.53 8.29 8.25
CA ALA A 121 -2.68 7.27 8.84
C ALA A 121 -2.29 7.62 10.27
N VAL A 122 -2.51 6.68 11.20
CA VAL A 122 -1.96 6.74 12.56
C VAL A 122 -0.78 5.78 12.68
N ARG A 123 0.31 6.28 13.21
CA ARG A 123 1.53 5.51 13.44
C ARG A 123 1.94 5.59 14.88
N VAL A 124 1.92 4.44 15.56
CA VAL A 124 2.35 4.30 16.94
C VAL A 124 3.70 3.59 16.98
N THR A 125 4.69 4.23 17.58
CA THR A 125 6.01 3.61 17.77
C THR A 125 5.96 2.55 18.85
N HIS A 126 6.78 1.52 18.77
CA HIS A 126 6.90 0.47 19.78
C HIS A 126 7.54 0.94 21.12
N ARG A 127 7.67 2.25 21.32
CA ARG A 127 7.98 2.87 22.64
C ARG A 127 6.74 3.20 23.42
N SER A 128 5.59 3.33 22.75
CA SER A 128 4.29 3.63 23.34
C SER A 128 3.41 2.38 23.28
N GLU A 129 2.46 2.30 24.19
CA GLU A 129 1.42 1.28 24.15
C GLU A 129 0.46 1.58 23.01
N PHE A 130 0.10 0.54 22.24
CA PHE A 130 -0.92 0.67 21.20
C PHE A 130 -2.31 0.71 21.86
N LYS A 131 -3.04 1.77 21.57
CA LYS A 131 -4.42 1.94 22.04
C LYS A 131 -5.37 1.95 20.86
N PRO A 132 -6.43 1.12 20.87
CA PRO A 132 -7.42 1.12 19.80
C PRO A 132 -8.05 2.48 19.51
N GLU A 133 -8.14 3.33 20.55
CA GLU A 133 -8.70 4.69 20.43
C GLU A 133 -7.85 5.60 19.53
N ASP A 134 -6.54 5.40 19.50
CA ASP A 134 -5.61 6.19 18.66
C ASP A 134 -5.92 6.03 17.16
N VAL A 135 -6.58 4.94 16.79
CA VAL A 135 -6.90 4.61 15.40
C VAL A 135 -8.31 5.03 14.99
N ARG A 136 -9.19 5.31 15.96
CA ARG A 136 -10.58 5.69 15.68
C ARG A 136 -10.66 6.92 14.75
N GLY A 137 -9.82 7.93 14.97
CA GLY A 137 -9.78 9.13 14.13
C GLY A 137 -9.45 8.88 12.66
N VAL A 138 -8.58 7.89 12.36
CA VAL A 138 -8.29 7.49 10.96
C VAL A 138 -9.53 7.01 10.26
N MET A 139 -10.41 6.39 10.99
CA MET A 139 -11.57 5.74 10.44
C MET A 139 -12.76 6.70 10.30
N GLU A 140 -12.83 7.68 11.18
CA GLU A 140 -13.83 8.75 11.06
C GLU A 140 -13.57 9.58 9.81
N SER A 141 -12.30 9.82 9.45
CA SER A 141 -11.92 10.51 8.21
C SER A 141 -11.93 9.62 6.96
N ALA A 142 -11.94 8.30 7.11
CA ALA A 142 -11.77 7.37 5.99
C ALA A 142 -12.80 7.53 4.87
N ASN A 143 -14.04 7.85 5.20
CA ASN A 143 -15.08 8.04 4.19
C ASN A 143 -14.87 9.34 3.38
N GLU A 144 -14.50 10.43 4.02
CA GLU A 144 -14.22 11.70 3.35
C GLU A 144 -12.98 11.57 2.44
N GLU A 145 -11.93 10.94 2.95
CA GLU A 145 -10.70 10.66 2.20
C GLU A 145 -10.97 9.72 1.01
N PHE A 146 -11.81 8.72 1.19
CA PHE A 146 -12.20 7.83 0.10
C PHE A 146 -13.01 8.57 -0.97
N MET A 147 -13.91 9.44 -0.60
CA MET A 147 -14.69 10.24 -1.56
C MET A 147 -13.80 11.22 -2.31
N ALA A 148 -12.83 11.85 -1.63
CA ALA A 148 -11.81 12.68 -2.28
C ALA A 148 -10.93 11.88 -3.26
N PHE A 149 -10.55 10.65 -2.89
CA PHE A 149 -9.85 9.73 -3.77
C PHE A 149 -10.67 9.38 -5.02
N MET A 150 -11.97 9.12 -4.86
CA MET A 150 -12.85 8.81 -5.99
C MET A 150 -13.04 10.02 -6.92
N GLU A 151 -13.10 11.23 -6.37
CA GLU A 151 -13.13 12.45 -7.19
C GLU A 151 -11.83 12.61 -7.98
N MET A 152 -10.68 12.41 -7.35
CA MET A 152 -9.37 12.40 -8.02
C MET A 152 -9.34 11.34 -9.14
N SER A 153 -9.79 10.11 -8.86
CA SER A 153 -9.79 9.03 -9.84
C SER A 153 -10.64 9.37 -11.08
N ARG A 154 -11.81 9.99 -10.89
CA ARG A 154 -12.67 10.47 -11.97
C ARG A 154 -12.00 11.58 -12.79
N LYS A 155 -11.36 12.54 -12.13
CA LYS A 155 -10.57 13.59 -12.81
C LYS A 155 -9.47 12.97 -13.67
N LEU A 156 -8.69 12.03 -13.12
CA LEU A 156 -7.63 11.36 -13.86
C LEU A 156 -8.17 10.49 -15.02
N ALA A 157 -9.34 9.89 -14.87
CA ALA A 157 -9.99 9.14 -15.94
C ALA A 157 -10.48 10.03 -17.11
N ALA A 158 -10.77 11.30 -16.83
CA ALA A 158 -11.14 12.28 -17.86
C ALA A 158 -9.95 12.84 -18.65
N ILE A 159 -8.73 12.74 -18.11
CA ILE A 159 -7.52 13.28 -18.73
C ILE A 159 -6.96 12.27 -19.72
N LYS A 160 -6.89 12.67 -21.00
CA LYS A 160 -6.29 11.85 -22.05
C LYS A 160 -4.77 11.95 -22.01
N VAL A 161 -4.14 10.80 -22.01
CA VAL A 161 -2.68 10.62 -22.00
C VAL A 161 -2.29 9.87 -23.28
N ALA A 162 -1.74 10.61 -24.23
CA ALA A 162 -1.16 10.01 -25.43
C ALA A 162 0.18 9.34 -25.10
N LYS A 163 0.60 8.39 -25.95
CA LYS A 163 1.84 7.62 -25.74
C LYS A 163 3.08 8.48 -25.41
N PRO A 164 3.38 9.60 -26.09
CA PRO A 164 4.54 10.43 -25.77
C PRO A 164 4.49 10.99 -24.34
N LEU A 165 3.31 11.42 -23.87
CA LEU A 165 3.13 11.90 -22.49
C LEU A 165 3.29 10.76 -21.48
N ALA A 166 2.75 9.55 -21.77
CA ALA A 166 2.95 8.39 -20.93
C ALA A 166 4.43 8.00 -20.82
N GLU A 167 5.19 8.08 -21.90
CA GLU A 167 6.64 7.86 -21.91
C GLU A 167 7.37 8.90 -21.05
N ASP A 168 6.98 10.17 -21.14
CA ASP A 168 7.56 11.24 -20.32
C ASP A 168 7.25 11.08 -18.84
N LEU A 169 6.01 10.82 -18.48
CA LEU A 169 5.61 10.51 -17.09
C LEU A 169 6.39 9.29 -16.54
N THR A 170 6.52 8.24 -17.34
CA THR A 170 7.25 7.03 -16.94
C THR A 170 8.75 7.31 -16.81
N MET A 171 9.30 8.17 -17.68
CA MET A 171 10.67 8.66 -17.57
C MET A 171 10.89 9.40 -16.26
N HIS A 172 10.02 10.35 -15.92
CA HIS A 172 10.11 11.11 -14.66
C HIS A 172 9.92 10.23 -13.41
N LEU A 173 9.13 9.17 -13.53
CA LEU A 173 8.93 8.21 -12.44
C LEU A 173 10.20 7.44 -12.10
N PHE A 174 10.92 6.95 -13.10
CA PHE A 174 12.08 6.05 -12.90
C PHE A 174 13.44 6.74 -12.97
N LYS A 175 13.51 7.96 -13.49
CA LYS A 175 14.76 8.70 -13.55
C LYS A 175 15.18 9.18 -12.17
N THR A 176 16.35 8.77 -11.71
CA THR A 176 16.96 9.21 -10.46
C THR A 176 18.26 9.96 -10.74
N GLY A 177 18.40 11.15 -10.17
CA GLY A 177 19.60 11.97 -10.33
C GLY A 177 19.96 12.20 -11.80
N ASN A 178 21.23 11.99 -12.13
CA ASN A 178 21.78 12.15 -13.48
C ASN A 178 21.71 10.90 -14.35
N ALA A 179 20.76 9.98 -14.08
CA ALA A 179 20.61 8.77 -14.89
C ALA A 179 20.40 9.09 -16.37
N ASP A 180 21.10 8.34 -17.24
CA ASP A 180 20.97 8.42 -18.68
C ASP A 180 19.55 8.04 -19.10
N ALA A 181 18.92 8.86 -19.94
CA ALA A 181 17.56 8.66 -20.40
C ALA A 181 17.38 7.35 -21.18
N ASP A 182 18.35 6.96 -21.99
CA ASP A 182 18.28 5.73 -22.78
C ASP A 182 18.32 4.50 -21.86
N LYS A 183 19.19 4.51 -20.85
CA LYS A 183 19.23 3.45 -19.82
C LYS A 183 17.93 3.34 -19.02
N VAL A 184 17.26 4.47 -18.74
CA VAL A 184 15.96 4.45 -18.09
C VAL A 184 14.92 3.78 -18.98
N LYS A 185 14.88 4.11 -20.27
CA LYS A 185 13.96 3.49 -21.26
C LYS A 185 14.19 1.99 -21.44
N GLU A 186 15.43 1.53 -21.30
CA GLU A 186 15.79 0.11 -21.36
C GLU A 186 15.50 -0.63 -20.03
N SER A 187 15.16 0.08 -18.97
CA SER A 187 14.87 -0.52 -17.68
C SER A 187 13.59 -1.37 -17.72
N ARG A 188 13.59 -2.48 -17.00
CA ARG A 188 12.42 -3.38 -16.87
C ARG A 188 11.18 -2.66 -16.36
N GLY A 189 11.36 -1.70 -15.45
CA GLY A 189 10.25 -0.92 -14.89
C GLY A 189 9.59 -0.06 -15.94
N PHE A 190 10.37 0.70 -16.72
CA PHE A 190 9.88 1.53 -17.80
C PHE A 190 9.14 0.69 -18.85
N ILE A 191 9.80 -0.35 -19.37
CA ILE A 191 9.22 -1.22 -20.39
C ILE A 191 7.90 -1.82 -19.92
N ARG A 192 7.89 -2.37 -18.69
CA ARG A 192 6.69 -3.04 -18.18
C ARG A 192 5.53 -2.09 -17.93
N VAL A 193 5.77 -0.91 -17.38
CA VAL A 193 4.72 0.11 -17.18
C VAL A 193 4.14 0.54 -18.54
N MET A 194 4.99 0.73 -19.56
CA MET A 194 4.51 1.08 -20.91
C MET A 194 3.73 -0.05 -21.57
N GLU A 195 4.12 -1.31 -21.40
CA GLU A 195 3.35 -2.47 -21.88
C GLU A 195 1.96 -2.51 -21.22
N LEU A 196 1.90 -2.34 -19.91
CA LEU A 196 0.65 -2.32 -19.13
C LEU A 196 -0.26 -1.17 -19.59
N PHE A 197 0.29 0.02 -19.72
CA PHE A 197 -0.46 1.18 -20.20
C PHE A 197 -1.00 1.00 -21.64
N ASN A 198 -0.23 0.34 -22.49
CA ASN A 198 -0.60 0.07 -23.90
C ASN A 198 -1.57 -1.12 -24.09
N GLY A 199 -2.13 -1.65 -23.00
CA GLY A 199 -3.21 -2.64 -23.07
C GLY A 199 -2.92 -4.00 -22.44
N ALA A 200 -1.72 -4.23 -21.89
CA ALA A 200 -1.40 -5.49 -21.20
C ALA A 200 -1.90 -5.55 -19.74
N ALA A 201 -2.39 -4.42 -19.20
CA ALA A 201 -2.90 -4.38 -17.82
C ALA A 201 -4.26 -5.05 -17.68
N MET A 202 -4.53 -5.57 -16.49
CA MET A 202 -5.87 -6.04 -16.14
C MET A 202 -6.87 -4.86 -16.15
N GLY A 203 -7.95 -5.03 -16.92
CA GLY A 203 -8.96 -3.98 -17.10
C GLY A 203 -8.52 -2.84 -18.03
N ALA A 204 -7.49 -3.03 -18.87
CA ALA A 204 -7.01 -2.02 -19.82
C ALA A 204 -8.07 -1.63 -20.89
N GLN A 205 -9.07 -2.49 -21.11
CA GLN A 205 -10.17 -2.24 -22.03
C GLN A 205 -11.25 -1.29 -21.51
N LEU A 206 -11.22 -0.96 -20.22
CA LEU A 206 -12.20 -0.04 -19.63
C LEU A 206 -11.96 1.39 -20.13
N GLU A 207 -13.03 2.12 -20.45
CA GLU A 207 -12.95 3.50 -20.93
C GLU A 207 -12.25 4.44 -19.94
N THR A 208 -12.41 4.20 -18.63
CA THR A 208 -11.73 4.93 -17.58
C THR A 208 -10.21 4.78 -17.63
N VAL A 209 -9.72 3.69 -18.22
CA VAL A 209 -8.30 3.29 -18.23
C VAL A 209 -7.65 3.59 -19.57
N GLN A 210 -8.34 3.30 -20.67
CA GLN A 210 -7.76 3.34 -22.00
C GLN A 210 -7.27 4.75 -22.39
N GLY A 211 -5.95 4.92 -22.44
CA GLY A 211 -5.33 6.19 -22.83
C GLY A 211 -5.65 7.35 -21.87
N THR A 212 -5.75 7.10 -20.58
CA THR A 212 -6.04 8.11 -19.57
C THR A 212 -4.94 8.19 -18.51
N ALA A 213 -4.91 9.29 -17.74
CA ALA A 213 -3.99 9.43 -16.60
C ALA A 213 -4.32 8.40 -15.50
N TRP A 214 -5.58 8.04 -15.31
CA TRP A 214 -5.99 6.95 -14.43
C TRP A 214 -5.44 5.60 -14.91
N GLY A 215 -5.47 5.34 -16.22
CA GLY A 215 -4.90 4.14 -16.80
C GLY A 215 -3.39 4.05 -16.62
N TRP A 216 -2.67 5.17 -16.79
CA TRP A 216 -1.23 5.21 -16.53
C TRP A 216 -0.92 4.95 -15.05
N LEU A 217 -1.65 5.57 -14.12
CA LEU A 217 -1.49 5.33 -12.69
C LEU A 217 -1.75 3.85 -12.33
N ASN A 218 -2.80 3.26 -12.92
CA ASN A 218 -3.10 1.83 -12.72
C ASN A 218 -2.01 0.91 -13.29
N ALA A 219 -1.39 1.26 -14.42
CA ALA A 219 -0.25 0.52 -14.96
C ALA A 219 0.95 0.54 -13.98
N VAL A 220 1.22 1.67 -13.34
CA VAL A 220 2.28 1.79 -12.32
C VAL A 220 1.93 0.97 -11.07
N THR A 221 0.70 1.04 -10.59
CA THR A 221 0.28 0.28 -9.40
C THR A 221 0.31 -1.23 -9.67
N GLU A 222 -0.15 -1.68 -10.84
CA GLU A 222 -0.07 -3.09 -11.24
C GLU A 222 1.39 -3.56 -11.35
N TYR A 223 2.27 -2.74 -11.93
CA TYR A 223 3.69 -3.05 -11.97
C TYR A 223 4.27 -3.25 -10.58
N THR A 224 4.02 -2.34 -9.64
CA THR A 224 4.57 -2.42 -8.28
C THR A 224 4.01 -3.57 -7.46
N ASP A 225 2.74 -3.88 -7.61
CA ASP A 225 2.06 -4.89 -6.82
C ASP A 225 2.31 -6.32 -7.35
N HIS A 226 2.43 -6.48 -8.68
CA HIS A 226 2.43 -7.81 -9.29
C HIS A 226 3.67 -8.14 -10.13
N HIS A 227 4.38 -7.17 -10.70
CA HIS A 227 5.43 -7.43 -11.70
C HIS A 227 6.84 -7.05 -11.26
N VAL A 228 7.00 -6.23 -10.21
CA VAL A 228 8.33 -5.87 -9.72
C VAL A 228 9.08 -7.13 -9.26
N ARG A 229 10.34 -7.25 -9.71
CA ARG A 229 11.18 -8.37 -9.28
C ARG A 229 11.53 -8.23 -7.81
N ALA A 230 11.29 -9.28 -7.05
CA ALA A 230 11.60 -9.38 -5.63
C ALA A 230 12.18 -10.76 -5.31
N HIS A 231 12.86 -10.90 -4.17
CA HIS A 231 13.40 -12.18 -3.72
C HIS A 231 12.31 -13.21 -3.39
N SER A 232 11.14 -12.73 -2.95
CA SER A 232 9.97 -13.55 -2.64
C SER A 232 8.68 -12.74 -2.85
N GLU A 233 7.55 -13.44 -2.83
CA GLU A 233 6.24 -12.78 -2.83
C GLU A 233 6.03 -11.91 -1.59
N GLU A 234 6.50 -12.36 -0.43
CA GLU A 234 6.47 -11.56 0.81
C GLU A 234 7.26 -10.24 0.67
N ASN A 235 8.46 -10.29 0.05
CA ASN A 235 9.25 -9.09 -0.22
C ASN A 235 8.53 -8.14 -1.16
N ARG A 236 7.85 -8.65 -2.20
CA ARG A 236 7.06 -7.83 -3.13
C ARG A 236 5.89 -7.16 -2.40
N LYS A 237 5.10 -7.93 -1.63
CA LYS A 237 3.99 -7.41 -0.82
C LYS A 237 4.47 -6.34 0.17
N ALA A 238 5.55 -6.61 0.89
CA ALA A 238 6.12 -5.64 1.84
C ALA A 238 6.59 -4.36 1.14
N SER A 239 7.22 -4.46 -0.03
CA SER A 239 7.62 -3.31 -0.84
C SER A 239 6.42 -2.50 -1.32
N ALA A 240 5.39 -3.17 -1.82
CA ALA A 240 4.19 -2.56 -2.36
C ALA A 240 3.35 -1.85 -1.28
N LEU A 241 3.35 -2.35 -0.04
CA LEU A 241 2.55 -1.80 1.05
C LEU A 241 3.30 -0.80 1.92
N TRP A 242 4.58 -0.99 2.20
CA TRP A 242 5.33 -0.19 3.20
C TRP A 242 6.71 0.26 2.74
N GLY A 243 7.12 -0.07 1.54
CA GLY A 243 8.49 0.10 1.07
C GLY A 243 8.62 0.91 -0.22
N PRO A 244 9.67 0.63 -1.00
CA PRO A 244 9.95 1.36 -2.25
C PRO A 244 8.82 1.32 -3.26
N GLY A 245 8.05 0.22 -3.35
CA GLY A 245 6.89 0.11 -4.24
C GLY A 245 5.78 1.09 -3.87
N ASP A 246 5.50 1.25 -2.57
CA ASP A 246 4.55 2.27 -2.09
C ASP A 246 5.04 3.69 -2.46
N ALA A 247 6.32 3.99 -2.26
CA ALA A 247 6.90 5.29 -2.65
C ALA A 247 6.79 5.56 -4.16
N VAL A 248 6.98 4.55 -5.00
CA VAL A 248 6.78 4.67 -6.46
C VAL A 248 5.32 4.99 -6.79
N LYS A 249 4.37 4.34 -6.15
CA LYS A 249 2.93 4.61 -6.34
C LYS A 249 2.57 6.03 -5.92
N GLN A 250 3.08 6.52 -4.78
CA GLN A 250 2.85 7.90 -4.33
C GLN A 250 3.39 8.92 -5.33
N ARG A 251 4.61 8.71 -5.82
CA ARG A 251 5.18 9.58 -6.86
C ARG A 251 4.37 9.54 -8.16
N ALA A 252 3.83 8.39 -8.52
CA ALA A 252 2.98 8.28 -9.71
C ALA A 252 1.67 9.08 -9.57
N VAL A 253 1.07 9.11 -8.37
CA VAL A 253 -0.08 9.98 -8.10
C VAL A 253 0.28 11.45 -8.32
N GLU A 254 1.41 11.92 -7.76
CA GLU A 254 1.88 13.30 -7.92
C GLU A 254 2.09 13.65 -9.40
N LEU A 255 2.75 12.78 -10.16
CA LEU A 255 2.99 12.98 -11.59
C LEU A 255 1.68 12.98 -12.40
N ALA A 256 0.76 12.06 -12.12
CA ALA A 256 -0.54 12.01 -12.79
C ALA A 256 -1.36 13.28 -12.52
N LEU A 257 -1.33 13.80 -11.30
CA LEU A 257 -2.00 15.04 -10.93
C LEU A 257 -1.34 16.28 -11.55
N ALA A 258 -0.02 16.26 -11.72
CA ALA A 258 0.69 17.36 -12.38
C ALA A 258 0.46 17.41 -13.90
N ALA A 259 0.03 16.30 -14.50
CA ALA A 259 -0.35 16.22 -15.91
C ALA A 259 -1.81 16.65 -16.16
N ALA A 260 -2.55 16.93 -15.08
CA ALA A 260 -3.95 17.39 -15.08
C ALA A 260 -4.01 18.90 -15.25
#